data_2770eb3a75a17b88fa5e543df38e95e4
#
_entry.id   2770eb3a75a17b88fa5e543df38e95e4
#
_cell.length_a   1.000
_cell.length_b   1.000
_cell.length_c   1.000
_cell.angle_alpha   90.00
_cell.angle_beta   90.00
_cell.angle_gamma   90.00
#
_symmetry.space_group_name_H-M   'P 1'
#
loop_
_entity.id
_entity.type
_entity.pdbx_description
1 polymer ?
#
loop_
_entity_poly.entity_id
_entity_poly.type
_entity_poly.pdbx_seq_one_letter_code
_entity_poly.pdbx_strand_id
1 'polypeptide(L)'
;MSHFVPPYPERPKEPLSPLATLRTARRNLIAIFEEKCFEYQFFSSRVLSRQLFVCNSPDTVAEAFIAKHDSFERKTPQIRNALTPLIGSDASFISDGANWRKRRRIVAPIVHVSHLPLYAPTMVEAANETAERWAALPDGSPLDALREMATLTAEIICRAVFGPRLGREHANMIVASFTEYQRVIGQVDLAYYLGLPDWVPRFHRPAVYRAAGRIHEVLDHIIRQCEAGHAAGENSMIRLLLEARDPETGEALDRTAVRNEAAVMFMAGHEGTANSLAWTWYLLSQAPDAEARLHAELAGVLGGRLPTLDDVPRLVFSRAVFEEALRLYPPVPFLGRQALRDETIRNRRIPEGSLLVVVPWLLHRHRRLWEQPDHFIPERFLPENAGSRERYSYIPFSVGPRVCTGAAFGMTEAILCLATLAQRTRLRLAAGAVVEPVCRLTLRPGKTLPMLVERRE
;
A
#
# COMPACT_ATOMS: atom_id res chain seq x y z
N MET A 1 18.46 -15.76 -20.89
CA MET A 1 18.31 -14.29 -20.91
C MET A 1 18.77 -13.75 -19.56
N SER A 2 19.57 -12.69 -19.52
CA SER A 2 19.94 -12.08 -18.25
C SER A 2 18.78 -11.20 -17.78
N HIS A 3 18.12 -11.59 -16.70
CA HIS A 3 17.05 -10.77 -16.11
C HIS A 3 17.61 -9.50 -15.51
N PHE A 4 16.86 -8.40 -15.62
CA PHE A 4 17.21 -7.11 -15.06
C PHE A 4 17.24 -7.16 -13.52
N VAL A 5 18.28 -6.57 -12.92
CA VAL A 5 18.41 -6.36 -11.48
C VAL A 5 18.07 -4.91 -11.15
N PRO A 6 16.87 -4.64 -10.61
CA PRO A 6 16.47 -3.29 -10.27
C PRO A 6 17.20 -2.77 -9.03
N PRO A 7 17.29 -1.43 -8.84
CA PRO A 7 18.07 -0.81 -7.78
C PRO A 7 17.52 -1.15 -6.39
N TYR A 8 18.43 -1.30 -5.45
CA TYR A 8 18.17 -1.40 -4.01
C TYR A 8 19.24 -0.63 -3.24
N PRO A 9 18.96 -0.16 -2.01
CA PRO A 9 19.96 0.50 -1.19
C PRO A 9 21.14 -0.41 -0.92
N GLU A 10 22.33 0.16 -0.81
CA GLU A 10 23.51 -0.59 -0.39
C GLU A 10 23.23 -1.31 0.94
N ARG A 11 23.58 -2.59 0.99
CA ARG A 11 23.41 -3.46 2.15
C ARG A 11 24.69 -3.46 2.97
N PRO A 12 24.67 -2.94 4.21
CA PRO A 12 25.84 -3.01 5.08
C PRO A 12 26.31 -4.46 5.27
N LYS A 13 27.63 -4.67 5.26
CA LYS A 13 28.20 -6.01 5.52
C LYS A 13 28.15 -6.37 7.01
N GLU A 14 28.14 -5.36 7.87
CA GLU A 14 28.09 -5.47 9.33
C GLU A 14 26.96 -4.61 9.89
N PRO A 15 26.43 -4.94 11.09
CA PRO A 15 25.39 -4.16 11.75
C PRO A 15 25.81 -2.71 11.93
N LEU A 16 24.92 -1.79 11.59
CA LEU A 16 25.13 -0.37 11.83
C LEU A 16 25.14 -0.05 13.34
N SER A 17 25.97 0.87 13.76
CA SER A 17 25.91 1.39 15.14
C SER A 17 24.54 2.02 15.43
N PRO A 18 24.08 2.09 16.69
CA PRO A 18 22.75 2.63 17.01
C PRO A 18 22.49 4.04 16.47
N LEU A 19 23.51 4.91 16.49
CA LEU A 19 23.39 6.27 15.95
C LEU A 19 23.33 6.27 14.41
N ALA A 20 24.13 5.43 13.76
CA ALA A 20 24.08 5.24 12.31
C ALA A 20 22.74 4.66 11.88
N THR A 21 22.21 3.65 12.59
CA THR A 21 20.88 3.09 12.35
C THR A 21 19.80 4.17 12.42
N LEU A 22 19.79 5.01 13.45
CA LEU A 22 18.81 6.08 13.61
C LEU A 22 18.92 7.13 12.47
N ARG A 23 20.14 7.49 12.08
CA ARG A 23 20.39 8.44 11.00
C ARG A 23 19.93 7.88 9.65
N THR A 24 20.26 6.63 9.36
CA THR A 24 19.87 5.92 8.14
C THR A 24 18.36 5.72 8.08
N ALA A 25 17.73 5.25 9.16
CA ALA A 25 16.29 5.05 9.25
C ALA A 25 15.48 6.32 8.96
N ARG A 26 15.98 7.50 9.41
CA ARG A 26 15.34 8.79 9.11
C ARG A 26 15.36 9.16 7.63
N ARG A 27 16.33 8.65 6.87
CA ARG A 27 16.48 8.92 5.44
C ARG A 27 15.77 7.85 4.62
N ASN A 28 16.05 6.59 4.95
CA ASN A 28 15.53 5.43 4.23
C ASN A 28 15.48 4.21 5.15
N LEU A 29 14.27 3.84 5.56
CA LEU A 29 14.07 2.78 6.56
C LEU A 29 14.51 1.39 6.07
N ILE A 30 14.49 1.11 4.76
CA ILE A 30 14.93 -0.20 4.23
C ILE A 30 16.46 -0.32 4.12
N ALA A 31 17.20 0.78 4.21
CA ALA A 31 18.65 0.77 4.12
C ALA A 31 19.37 0.40 5.44
N ILE A 32 18.62 0.12 6.51
CA ILE A 32 19.19 -0.27 7.80
C ILE A 32 19.60 -1.73 7.87
N PHE A 33 19.09 -2.56 6.94
CA PHE A 33 19.28 -4.01 6.97
C PHE A 33 20.60 -4.42 6.36
N GLU A 34 21.38 -5.16 7.13
CA GLU A 34 22.61 -5.79 6.65
C GLU A 34 22.33 -6.96 5.69
N GLU A 35 23.35 -7.36 4.95
CA GLU A 35 23.27 -8.44 3.96
C GLU A 35 22.74 -9.75 4.54
N LYS A 36 23.15 -10.10 5.77
CA LYS A 36 22.71 -11.32 6.47
C LYS A 36 21.22 -11.33 6.84
N CYS A 37 20.58 -10.15 6.94
CA CYS A 37 19.13 -10.08 7.22
C CYS A 37 18.28 -10.73 6.12
N PHE A 38 18.81 -10.87 4.91
CA PHE A 38 18.15 -11.58 3.80
C PHE A 38 18.26 -13.10 3.87
N GLU A 39 18.88 -13.64 4.91
CA GLU A 39 19.04 -15.08 5.16
C GLU A 39 18.54 -15.53 6.54
N TYR A 40 18.42 -14.60 7.49
CA TYR A 40 17.93 -14.89 8.82
C TYR A 40 16.43 -15.14 8.81
N GLN A 41 15.99 -16.23 9.40
CA GLN A 41 14.58 -16.59 9.50
C GLN A 41 13.84 -15.86 10.63
N PHE A 42 14.54 -15.65 11.75
CA PHE A 42 14.02 -14.94 12.92
C PHE A 42 15.20 -14.33 13.68
N PHE A 43 15.14 -13.03 13.91
CA PHE A 43 16.18 -12.31 14.63
C PHE A 43 15.59 -11.19 15.49
N SER A 44 16.38 -10.68 16.40
CA SER A 44 15.97 -9.58 17.26
C SER A 44 17.02 -8.48 17.29
N SER A 45 16.55 -7.27 17.49
CA SER A 45 17.37 -6.10 17.71
C SER A 45 16.82 -5.31 18.90
N ARG A 46 17.63 -4.46 19.47
CA ARG A 46 17.22 -3.55 20.52
C ARG A 46 17.35 -2.11 20.04
N VAL A 47 16.26 -1.39 20.09
CA VAL A 47 16.22 0.03 19.76
C VAL A 47 15.93 0.80 21.05
N LEU A 48 16.97 1.39 21.62
CA LEU A 48 16.96 2.05 22.96
C LEU A 48 16.43 1.07 24.03
N SER A 49 15.29 1.39 24.67
CA SER A 49 14.68 0.54 25.70
C SER A 49 13.81 -0.58 25.18
N ARG A 50 13.48 -0.61 23.87
CA ARG A 50 12.49 -1.53 23.28
C ARG A 50 13.15 -2.65 22.50
N GLN A 51 12.62 -3.86 22.68
CA GLN A 51 13.00 -5.01 21.88
C GLN A 51 12.16 -5.05 20.59
N LEU A 52 12.84 -5.35 19.49
CA LEU A 52 12.26 -5.56 18.17
C LEU A 52 12.57 -6.97 17.72
N PHE A 53 11.57 -7.74 17.37
CA PHE A 53 11.69 -9.09 16.81
C PHE A 53 11.23 -9.08 15.36
N VAL A 54 12.02 -9.67 14.47
CA VAL A 54 11.72 -9.72 13.04
C VAL A 54 11.41 -11.16 12.65
N CYS A 55 10.17 -11.40 12.21
CA CYS A 55 9.72 -12.64 11.59
C CYS A 55 10.02 -12.57 10.09
N ASN A 56 10.94 -13.41 9.62
CA ASN A 56 11.44 -13.37 8.25
C ASN A 56 11.48 -14.76 7.59
N SER A 57 10.53 -15.61 7.97
CA SER A 57 10.30 -16.91 7.33
C SER A 57 8.80 -17.24 7.39
N PRO A 58 8.28 -18.06 6.45
CA PRO A 58 6.87 -18.42 6.39
C PRO A 58 6.28 -18.96 7.67
N ASP A 59 7.04 -19.81 8.38
CA ASP A 59 6.63 -20.39 9.66
C ASP A 59 6.51 -19.32 10.77
N THR A 60 7.49 -18.41 10.89
CA THR A 60 7.43 -17.34 11.90
C THR A 60 6.33 -16.31 11.59
N VAL A 61 6.08 -16.06 10.32
CA VAL A 61 4.94 -15.22 9.87
C VAL A 61 3.62 -15.88 10.24
N ALA A 62 3.45 -17.18 9.96
CA ALA A 62 2.25 -17.93 10.30
C ALA A 62 2.04 -18.01 11.81
N GLU A 63 3.09 -18.30 12.57
CA GLU A 63 3.01 -18.36 14.03
C GLU A 63 2.57 -17.01 14.63
N ALA A 64 3.19 -15.91 14.18
CA ALA A 64 2.95 -14.59 14.75
C ALA A 64 1.63 -13.95 14.31
N PHE A 65 1.28 -14.01 13.01
CA PHE A 65 0.17 -13.23 12.46
C PHE A 65 -1.12 -14.05 12.29
N ILE A 66 -1.05 -15.38 12.43
CA ILE A 66 -2.20 -16.27 12.31
C ILE A 66 -2.42 -17.03 13.62
N ALA A 67 -1.51 -17.92 14.01
CA ALA A 67 -1.72 -18.79 15.17
C ALA A 67 -1.80 -18.02 16.50
N LYS A 68 -0.95 -17.00 16.67
CA LYS A 68 -0.86 -16.16 17.88
C LYS A 68 -1.37 -14.74 17.65
N HIS A 69 -2.29 -14.58 16.69
CA HIS A 69 -2.84 -13.28 16.32
C HIS A 69 -3.30 -12.45 17.52
N ASP A 70 -4.02 -13.04 18.45
CA ASP A 70 -4.57 -12.34 19.62
C ASP A 70 -3.49 -11.75 20.55
N SER A 71 -2.29 -12.32 20.57
CA SER A 71 -1.15 -11.77 21.31
C SER A 71 -0.49 -10.61 20.59
N PHE A 72 -0.68 -10.49 19.25
CA PHE A 72 -0.03 -9.53 18.37
C PHE A 72 -1.02 -8.75 17.48
N GLU A 73 -2.26 -8.57 17.90
CA GLU A 73 -3.24 -7.86 17.05
C GLU A 73 -3.03 -6.34 17.01
N ARG A 74 -2.42 -5.76 18.05
CA ARG A 74 -2.26 -4.32 18.19
C ARG A 74 -1.23 -3.76 17.23
N LYS A 75 -1.57 -2.68 16.51
CA LYS A 75 -0.62 -1.93 15.69
C LYS A 75 0.44 -1.26 16.57
N THR A 76 1.60 -1.00 15.98
CA THR A 76 2.68 -0.33 16.73
C THR A 76 2.26 1.05 17.21
N PRO A 77 2.79 1.52 18.36
CA PRO A 77 2.49 2.85 18.87
C PRO A 77 2.77 3.98 17.88
N GLN A 78 3.82 3.84 17.06
CA GLN A 78 4.16 4.83 16.03
C GLN A 78 3.02 5.01 15.02
N ILE A 79 2.48 3.91 14.50
CA ILE A 79 1.37 3.96 13.51
C ILE A 79 0.11 4.50 14.18
N ARG A 80 -0.22 4.03 15.38
CA ARG A 80 -1.38 4.53 16.12
C ARG A 80 -1.28 6.03 16.35
N ASN A 81 -0.17 6.50 16.91
CA ASN A 81 0.04 7.92 17.18
C ASN A 81 0.07 8.76 15.90
N ALA A 82 0.72 8.27 14.84
CA ALA A 82 0.79 8.99 13.58
C ALA A 82 -0.56 9.15 12.89
N LEU A 83 -1.51 8.23 13.06
CA LEU A 83 -2.77 8.26 12.32
C LEU A 83 -3.97 8.71 13.14
N THR A 84 -3.92 8.64 14.47
CA THR A 84 -5.02 9.06 15.35
C THR A 84 -5.56 10.46 15.05
N PRO A 85 -4.76 11.50 14.75
CA PRO A 85 -5.30 12.82 14.42
C PRO A 85 -6.18 12.85 13.17
N LEU A 86 -5.94 11.93 12.22
CA LEU A 86 -6.67 11.86 10.95
C LEU A 86 -7.87 10.94 10.99
N ILE A 87 -7.70 9.72 11.56
CA ILE A 87 -8.69 8.66 11.46
C ILE A 87 -9.35 8.30 12.80
N GLY A 88 -9.05 9.04 13.87
CA GLY A 88 -9.50 8.70 15.21
C GLY A 88 -8.77 7.47 15.77
N SER A 89 -8.94 7.18 17.06
CA SER A 89 -8.33 6.02 17.73
C SER A 89 -9.08 4.71 17.51
N ASP A 90 -10.32 4.78 17.05
CA ASP A 90 -11.28 3.68 16.93
C ASP A 90 -11.43 3.13 15.50
N ALA A 91 -10.81 3.75 14.50
CA ALA A 91 -10.88 3.30 13.13
C ALA A 91 -10.32 1.89 12.93
N SER A 92 -10.88 1.16 11.95
CA SER A 92 -10.55 -0.25 11.64
C SER A 92 -9.06 -0.49 11.39
N PHE A 93 -8.34 0.52 10.91
CA PHE A 93 -6.92 0.40 10.60
C PHE A 93 -6.02 0.31 11.84
N ILE A 94 -6.31 1.08 12.90
CA ILE A 94 -5.43 1.20 14.09
C ILE A 94 -6.01 0.68 15.40
N SER A 95 -7.34 0.50 15.49
CA SER A 95 -7.98 -0.09 16.68
C SER A 95 -7.64 -1.57 16.86
N ASP A 96 -7.88 -2.11 18.03
CA ASP A 96 -7.66 -3.52 18.40
C ASP A 96 -8.89 -4.08 19.18
N GLY A 97 -8.85 -5.37 19.51
CA GLY A 97 -9.87 -6.04 20.31
C GLY A 97 -11.26 -6.03 19.70
N ALA A 98 -12.27 -5.92 20.55
CA ALA A 98 -13.68 -5.96 20.14
C ALA A 98 -14.06 -4.82 19.18
N ASN A 99 -13.51 -3.63 19.40
CA ASN A 99 -13.78 -2.49 18.55
C ASN A 99 -13.27 -2.73 17.11
N TRP A 100 -12.06 -3.24 16.98
CA TRP A 100 -11.54 -3.62 15.65
C TRP A 100 -12.40 -4.69 14.98
N ARG A 101 -12.83 -5.74 15.71
CA ARG A 101 -13.66 -6.81 15.15
C ARG A 101 -14.98 -6.25 14.62
N LYS A 102 -15.64 -5.40 15.39
CA LYS A 102 -16.88 -4.72 14.98
C LYS A 102 -16.65 -3.88 13.71
N ARG A 103 -15.65 -2.99 13.73
CA ARG A 103 -15.33 -2.15 12.56
C ARG A 103 -14.99 -2.98 11.32
N ARG A 104 -14.21 -4.05 11.51
CA ARG A 104 -13.81 -4.95 10.42
C ARG A 104 -15.01 -5.63 9.75
N ARG A 105 -16.01 -6.08 10.53
CA ARG A 105 -17.23 -6.72 10.00
C ARG A 105 -18.06 -5.76 9.16
N ILE A 106 -18.11 -4.49 9.53
CA ILE A 106 -18.85 -3.45 8.82
C ILE A 106 -18.11 -3.00 7.54
N VAL A 107 -16.79 -2.78 7.64
CA VAL A 107 -16.01 -2.13 6.58
C VAL A 107 -15.56 -3.12 5.50
N ALA A 108 -15.17 -4.36 5.88
CA ALA A 108 -14.60 -5.31 4.93
C ALA A 108 -15.55 -5.68 3.77
N PRO A 109 -16.87 -5.83 3.96
CA PRO A 109 -17.78 -6.09 2.85
C PRO A 109 -17.80 -5.01 1.77
N ILE A 110 -17.60 -3.74 2.13
CA ILE A 110 -17.69 -2.60 1.20
C ILE A 110 -16.62 -2.65 0.10
N VAL A 111 -15.44 -3.16 0.43
CA VAL A 111 -14.30 -3.30 -0.50
C VAL A 111 -14.09 -4.75 -0.95
N HIS A 112 -15.06 -5.63 -0.68
CA HIS A 112 -15.00 -7.04 -1.06
C HIS A 112 -15.13 -7.21 -2.58
N VAL A 113 -14.66 -8.35 -3.10
CA VAL A 113 -14.67 -8.67 -4.52
C VAL A 113 -16.07 -8.58 -5.17
N SER A 114 -17.14 -8.85 -4.41
CA SER A 114 -18.53 -8.73 -4.87
C SER A 114 -18.95 -7.30 -5.24
N HIS A 115 -18.26 -6.28 -4.73
CA HIS A 115 -18.53 -4.87 -5.05
C HIS A 115 -17.62 -4.31 -6.17
N LEU A 116 -16.65 -5.09 -6.66
CA LEU A 116 -15.81 -4.64 -7.77
C LEU A 116 -16.58 -4.22 -9.03
N PRO A 117 -17.70 -4.89 -9.42
CA PRO A 117 -18.50 -4.43 -10.55
C PRO A 117 -18.98 -2.97 -10.43
N LEU A 118 -19.14 -2.46 -9.21
CA LEU A 118 -19.54 -1.06 -8.97
C LEU A 118 -18.39 -0.06 -9.23
N TYR A 119 -17.14 -0.49 -9.00
CA TYR A 119 -15.97 0.39 -9.04
C TYR A 119 -15.14 0.25 -10.31
N ALA A 120 -15.14 -0.93 -10.95
CA ALA A 120 -14.32 -1.21 -12.13
C ALA A 120 -14.57 -0.23 -13.31
N PRO A 121 -15.80 0.18 -13.63
CA PRO A 121 -16.02 1.18 -14.67
C PRO A 121 -15.31 2.50 -14.38
N THR A 122 -15.36 2.97 -13.15
CA THR A 122 -14.67 4.21 -12.72
C THR A 122 -13.14 4.09 -12.82
N MET A 123 -12.57 2.93 -12.52
CA MET A 123 -11.14 2.67 -12.68
C MET A 123 -10.71 2.78 -14.15
N VAL A 124 -11.49 2.17 -15.05
CA VAL A 124 -11.20 2.19 -16.49
C VAL A 124 -11.41 3.57 -17.08
N GLU A 125 -12.47 4.29 -16.70
CA GLU A 125 -12.74 5.66 -17.15
C GLU A 125 -11.60 6.60 -16.78
N ALA A 126 -11.18 6.66 -15.51
CA ALA A 126 -10.08 7.49 -15.06
C ALA A 126 -8.74 7.12 -15.73
N ALA A 127 -8.49 5.82 -15.94
CA ALA A 127 -7.31 5.37 -16.65
C ALA A 127 -7.37 5.76 -18.14
N ASN A 128 -8.53 5.69 -18.77
CA ASN A 128 -8.71 6.11 -20.17
C ASN A 128 -8.52 7.63 -20.34
N GLU A 129 -9.08 8.45 -19.46
CA GLU A 129 -8.85 9.90 -19.44
C GLU A 129 -7.33 10.22 -19.35
N THR A 130 -6.59 9.43 -18.55
CA THR A 130 -5.14 9.57 -18.44
C THR A 130 -4.42 9.11 -19.70
N ALA A 131 -4.85 7.97 -20.29
CA ALA A 131 -4.28 7.45 -21.54
C ALA A 131 -4.50 8.42 -22.71
N GLU A 132 -5.67 9.03 -22.82
CA GLU A 132 -5.99 10.05 -23.84
C GLU A 132 -5.12 11.29 -23.65
N ARG A 133 -4.93 11.75 -22.43
CA ARG A 133 -4.04 12.88 -22.11
C ARG A 133 -2.58 12.57 -22.48
N TRP A 134 -2.10 11.38 -22.22
CA TRP A 134 -0.74 10.97 -22.61
C TRP A 134 -0.60 10.82 -24.12
N ALA A 135 -1.58 10.23 -24.79
CA ALA A 135 -1.58 10.06 -26.23
C ALA A 135 -1.65 11.39 -27.01
N ALA A 136 -2.16 12.47 -26.37
CA ALA A 136 -2.16 13.82 -26.93
C ALA A 136 -0.79 14.53 -26.85
N LEU A 137 0.13 14.01 -26.01
CA LEU A 137 1.48 14.57 -25.89
C LEU A 137 2.33 14.19 -27.14
N PRO A 138 3.28 15.06 -27.57
CA PRO A 138 4.29 14.64 -28.54
C PRO A 138 5.11 13.45 -28.06
N ASP A 139 5.56 12.59 -28.95
CA ASP A 139 6.47 11.49 -28.63
C ASP A 139 7.75 12.00 -27.95
N GLY A 140 8.19 11.30 -26.90
CA GLY A 140 9.33 11.73 -26.10
C GLY A 140 9.03 12.84 -25.09
N SER A 141 7.76 13.24 -24.91
CA SER A 141 7.39 14.24 -23.90
C SER A 141 7.71 13.76 -22.50
N PRO A 142 8.34 14.61 -21.65
CA PRO A 142 8.66 14.24 -20.28
C PRO A 142 7.42 14.26 -19.38
N LEU A 143 7.33 13.28 -18.48
CA LEU A 143 6.37 13.25 -17.37
C LEU A 143 7.02 12.67 -16.11
N ASP A 144 6.41 12.97 -14.97
CA ASP A 144 6.75 12.32 -13.70
C ASP A 144 5.75 11.16 -13.45
N ALA A 145 6.18 9.94 -13.76
CA ALA A 145 5.32 8.76 -13.64
C ALA A 145 4.83 8.52 -12.19
N LEU A 146 5.61 8.89 -11.17
CA LEU A 146 5.17 8.80 -9.77
C LEU A 146 3.98 9.75 -9.52
N ARG A 147 4.06 10.98 -10.01
CA ARG A 147 2.98 11.98 -9.88
C ARG A 147 1.76 11.59 -10.70
N GLU A 148 1.95 11.08 -11.92
CA GLU A 148 0.86 10.64 -12.78
C GLU A 148 0.06 9.49 -12.14
N MET A 149 0.75 8.48 -11.61
CA MET A 149 0.10 7.37 -10.92
C MET A 149 -0.58 7.81 -9.62
N ALA A 150 0.04 8.73 -8.87
CA ALA A 150 -0.59 9.31 -7.69
C ALA A 150 -1.88 10.09 -8.03
N THR A 151 -1.87 10.85 -9.12
CA THR A 151 -3.06 11.58 -9.58
C THR A 151 -4.17 10.62 -10.03
N LEU A 152 -3.82 9.59 -10.81
CA LEU A 152 -4.78 8.59 -11.30
C LEU A 152 -5.45 7.83 -10.15
N THR A 153 -4.66 7.27 -9.22
CA THR A 153 -5.22 6.49 -8.10
C THR A 153 -5.99 7.36 -7.11
N ALA A 154 -5.58 8.62 -6.93
CA ALA A 154 -6.34 9.58 -6.13
C ALA A 154 -7.71 9.89 -6.75
N GLU A 155 -7.77 10.07 -8.07
CA GLU A 155 -9.02 10.28 -8.79
C GLU A 155 -9.94 9.05 -8.65
N ILE A 156 -9.41 7.84 -8.87
CA ILE A 156 -10.17 6.59 -8.74
C ILE A 156 -10.74 6.44 -7.33
N ILE A 157 -9.91 6.59 -6.29
CA ILE A 157 -10.39 6.40 -4.92
C ILE A 157 -11.36 7.52 -4.49
N CYS A 158 -11.15 8.75 -4.95
CA CYS A 158 -12.12 9.83 -4.72
C CYS A 158 -13.49 9.51 -5.34
N ARG A 159 -13.52 9.07 -6.60
CA ARG A 159 -14.78 8.68 -7.26
C ARG A 159 -15.43 7.47 -6.59
N ALA A 160 -14.65 6.48 -6.15
CA ALA A 160 -15.16 5.29 -5.47
C ALA A 160 -15.70 5.60 -4.06
N VAL A 161 -14.96 6.39 -3.26
CA VAL A 161 -15.33 6.69 -1.88
C VAL A 161 -16.45 7.72 -1.82
N PHE A 162 -16.36 8.78 -2.62
CA PHE A 162 -17.23 9.96 -2.51
C PHE A 162 -18.30 10.05 -3.61
N GLY A 163 -18.16 9.21 -4.65
CA GLY A 163 -19.03 9.24 -5.82
C GLY A 163 -18.50 10.16 -6.94
N PRO A 164 -18.96 9.94 -8.19
CA PRO A 164 -18.46 10.65 -9.38
C PRO A 164 -18.83 12.15 -9.41
N ARG A 165 -19.75 12.58 -8.56
CA ARG A 165 -20.21 13.98 -8.48
C ARG A 165 -19.40 14.84 -7.50
N LEU A 166 -18.40 14.27 -6.82
CA LEU A 166 -17.48 15.09 -6.02
C LEU A 166 -16.75 16.06 -6.96
N GLY A 167 -17.00 17.36 -6.81
CA GLY A 167 -16.32 18.36 -7.63
C GLY A 167 -14.80 18.26 -7.52
N ARG A 168 -14.08 18.51 -8.62
CA ARG A 168 -12.60 18.48 -8.67
C ARG A 168 -11.93 19.29 -7.56
N GLU A 169 -12.57 20.36 -7.12
CA GLU A 169 -12.06 21.20 -6.04
C GLU A 169 -11.93 20.44 -4.72
N HIS A 170 -12.97 19.71 -4.32
CA HIS A 170 -12.96 18.91 -3.09
C HIS A 170 -11.96 17.74 -3.17
N ALA A 171 -11.90 17.07 -4.33
CA ALA A 171 -10.91 16.01 -4.56
C ALA A 171 -9.47 16.54 -4.43
N ASN A 172 -9.18 17.67 -5.08
CA ASN A 172 -7.87 18.32 -5.00
C ASN A 172 -7.54 18.78 -3.57
N MET A 173 -8.52 19.29 -2.84
CA MET A 173 -8.35 19.72 -1.44
C MET A 173 -8.00 18.54 -0.53
N ILE A 174 -8.67 17.38 -0.68
CA ILE A 174 -8.37 16.18 0.10
C ILE A 174 -6.95 15.70 -0.21
N VAL A 175 -6.59 15.57 -1.49
CA VAL A 175 -5.26 15.11 -1.92
C VAL A 175 -4.15 16.04 -1.43
N ALA A 176 -4.33 17.36 -1.57
CA ALA A 176 -3.37 18.34 -1.09
C ALA A 176 -3.21 18.32 0.43
N SER A 177 -4.34 18.22 1.16
CA SER A 177 -4.32 18.15 2.63
C SER A 177 -3.72 16.85 3.15
N PHE A 178 -3.94 15.73 2.45
CA PHE A 178 -3.32 14.45 2.80
C PHE A 178 -1.81 14.47 2.53
N THR A 179 -1.38 15.03 1.41
CA THR A 179 0.05 15.22 1.11
C THR A 179 0.74 16.09 2.17
N GLU A 180 0.08 17.17 2.60
CA GLU A 180 0.58 18.01 3.69
C GLU A 180 0.63 17.25 5.01
N TYR A 181 -0.43 16.48 5.34
CA TYR A 181 -0.46 15.62 6.53
C TYR A 181 0.75 14.68 6.56
N GLN A 182 1.01 13.95 5.47
CA GLN A 182 2.16 13.05 5.35
C GLN A 182 3.50 13.76 5.51
N ARG A 183 3.60 15.00 5.02
CA ARG A 183 4.82 15.80 5.10
C ARG A 183 5.14 16.23 6.53
N VAL A 184 4.12 16.54 7.34
CA VAL A 184 4.28 17.12 8.67
C VAL A 184 4.22 16.09 9.80
N ILE A 185 3.68 14.90 9.56
CA ILE A 185 3.57 13.83 10.57
C ILE A 185 4.94 13.24 10.90
N GLY A 186 5.21 13.07 12.18
CA GLY A 186 6.42 12.41 12.67
C GLY A 186 6.38 10.91 12.46
N GLN A 187 7.47 10.34 11.95
CA GLN A 187 7.59 8.90 11.69
C GLN A 187 8.19 8.11 12.85
N VAL A 188 8.79 8.79 13.83
CA VAL A 188 9.46 8.17 14.97
C VAL A 188 8.84 8.67 16.25
N ASP A 189 8.26 7.78 17.03
CA ASP A 189 7.84 8.06 18.40
C ASP A 189 9.01 7.84 19.35
N LEU A 190 9.79 8.88 19.56
CA LEU A 190 10.97 8.83 20.43
C LEU A 190 10.59 8.49 21.89
N ALA A 191 9.43 8.96 22.35
CA ALA A 191 8.95 8.69 23.70
C ALA A 191 8.70 7.20 23.93
N TYR A 192 8.13 6.51 22.93
CA TYR A 192 7.97 5.06 22.97
C TYR A 192 9.34 4.36 23.07
N TYR A 193 10.30 4.72 22.23
CA TYR A 193 11.64 4.09 22.26
C TYR A 193 12.43 4.40 23.54
N LEU A 194 12.16 5.51 24.21
CA LEU A 194 12.70 5.83 25.53
C LEU A 194 12.00 5.06 26.67
N GLY A 195 10.96 4.28 26.36
CA GLY A 195 10.26 3.46 27.36
C GLY A 195 9.11 4.17 28.07
N LEU A 196 8.73 5.38 27.64
CA LEU A 196 7.59 6.08 28.23
C LEU A 196 6.29 5.29 27.99
N PRO A 197 5.42 5.18 29.00
CA PRO A 197 4.13 4.49 28.87
C PRO A 197 3.24 5.12 27.78
N ASP A 198 2.34 4.31 27.23
CA ASP A 198 1.41 4.74 26.15
C ASP A 198 0.41 5.81 26.61
N TRP A 199 0.11 5.91 27.91
CA TRP A 199 -0.78 6.93 28.48
C TRP A 199 -0.17 8.34 28.51
N VAL A 200 1.16 8.48 28.33
CA VAL A 200 1.80 9.79 28.24
C VAL A 200 1.36 10.47 26.93
N PRO A 201 0.75 11.67 26.99
CA PRO A 201 0.25 12.36 25.80
C PRO A 201 1.33 12.56 24.73
N ARG A 202 0.97 12.32 23.49
CA ARG A 202 1.82 12.58 22.31
C ARG A 202 1.30 13.82 21.61
N PHE A 203 2.09 14.88 21.61
CA PHE A 203 1.70 16.12 20.96
C PHE A 203 2.25 16.17 19.54
N HIS A 204 1.38 16.40 18.59
CA HIS A 204 1.76 16.66 17.22
C HIS A 204 1.88 18.18 16.97
N ARG A 205 2.62 18.53 15.93
CA ARG A 205 2.72 19.94 15.51
C ARG A 205 1.33 20.43 15.08
N PRO A 206 1.01 21.73 15.34
CA PRO A 206 -0.29 22.29 14.94
C PRO A 206 -0.63 22.09 13.46
N ALA A 207 0.38 22.01 12.58
CA ALA A 207 0.19 21.72 11.15
C ALA A 207 -0.46 20.37 10.88
N VAL A 208 -0.22 19.34 11.74
CA VAL A 208 -0.84 18.02 11.63
C VAL A 208 -2.36 18.13 11.84
N TYR A 209 -2.77 18.79 12.91
CA TYR A 209 -4.19 18.99 13.22
C TYR A 209 -4.90 19.87 12.19
N ARG A 210 -4.23 20.90 11.65
CA ARG A 210 -4.79 21.70 10.56
C ARG A 210 -5.01 20.90 9.29
N ALA A 211 -4.04 20.05 8.90
CA ALA A 211 -4.18 19.20 7.72
C ALA A 211 -5.29 18.16 7.90
N ALA A 212 -5.36 17.50 9.08
CA ALA A 212 -6.45 16.59 9.42
C ALA A 212 -7.82 17.30 9.44
N GLY A 213 -7.90 18.50 10.04
CA GLY A 213 -9.13 19.30 10.10
C GLY A 213 -9.71 19.61 8.72
N ARG A 214 -8.86 20.02 7.76
CA ARG A 214 -9.32 20.27 6.36
C ARG A 214 -9.89 19.02 5.70
N ILE A 215 -9.28 17.86 5.96
CA ILE A 215 -9.81 16.58 5.44
C ILE A 215 -11.15 16.27 6.10
N HIS A 216 -11.26 16.43 7.41
CA HIS A 216 -12.50 16.20 8.16
C HIS A 216 -13.63 17.13 7.69
N GLU A 217 -13.36 18.41 7.46
CA GLU A 217 -14.36 19.38 6.95
C GLU A 217 -14.95 18.94 5.61
N VAL A 218 -14.10 18.50 4.67
CA VAL A 218 -14.56 18.00 3.36
C VAL A 218 -15.36 16.71 3.53
N LEU A 219 -14.88 15.77 4.33
CA LEU A 219 -15.58 14.50 4.57
C LEU A 219 -16.92 14.71 5.25
N ASP A 220 -16.99 15.59 6.27
CA ASP A 220 -18.24 15.92 6.95
C ASP A 220 -19.22 16.65 6.03
N HIS A 221 -18.73 17.48 5.08
CA HIS A 221 -19.55 18.08 4.05
C HIS A 221 -20.17 17.02 3.13
N ILE A 222 -19.37 16.08 2.62
CA ILE A 222 -19.84 15.01 1.75
C ILE A 222 -20.86 14.12 2.47
N ILE A 223 -20.60 13.73 3.73
CA ILE A 223 -21.52 12.92 4.53
C ILE A 223 -22.87 13.62 4.66
N ARG A 224 -22.88 14.92 4.98
CA ARG A 224 -24.14 15.72 5.05
C ARG A 224 -24.90 15.74 3.72
N GLN A 225 -24.19 15.86 2.59
CA GLN A 225 -24.80 15.82 1.27
C GLN A 225 -25.44 14.45 0.97
N CYS A 226 -24.75 13.36 1.36
CA CYS A 226 -25.29 12.00 1.21
C CYS A 226 -26.55 11.78 2.05
N GLU A 227 -26.54 12.24 3.30
CA GLU A 227 -27.70 12.13 4.21
C GLU A 227 -28.90 12.94 3.72
N ALA A 228 -28.66 14.10 3.09
CA ALA A 228 -29.68 14.93 2.47
C ALA A 228 -30.21 14.42 1.12
N GLY A 229 -29.68 13.30 0.63
CA GLY A 229 -30.07 12.72 -0.68
C GLY A 229 -29.53 13.45 -1.90
N HIS A 230 -28.62 14.41 -1.74
CA HIS A 230 -28.23 15.32 -2.82
C HIS A 230 -26.98 14.94 -3.61
N ALA A 231 -26.05 14.12 -3.10
CA ALA A 231 -24.70 14.17 -3.67
C ALA A 231 -23.99 12.85 -3.98
N ALA A 232 -24.18 11.78 -3.28
CA ALA A 232 -23.46 10.55 -3.59
C ALA A 232 -24.25 9.72 -4.61
N GLY A 233 -23.57 9.29 -5.67
CA GLY A 233 -24.10 8.22 -6.50
C GLY A 233 -24.51 7.03 -5.64
N GLU A 234 -25.53 6.27 -6.04
CA GLU A 234 -26.11 5.16 -5.29
C GLU A 234 -25.07 4.13 -4.80
N ASN A 235 -23.87 4.13 -5.38
CA ASN A 235 -22.83 3.14 -5.18
C ASN A 235 -21.53 3.68 -4.55
N SER A 236 -21.53 4.85 -3.90
CA SER A 236 -20.33 5.36 -3.23
C SER A 236 -20.05 4.61 -1.92
N MET A 237 -18.74 4.44 -1.59
CA MET A 237 -18.36 3.76 -0.33
C MET A 237 -18.87 4.49 0.92
N ILE A 238 -18.97 5.83 0.89
CA ILE A 238 -19.57 6.62 2.00
C ILE A 238 -21.04 6.23 2.19
N ARG A 239 -21.82 6.09 1.13
CA ARG A 239 -23.21 5.67 1.23
C ARG A 239 -23.32 4.26 1.80
N LEU A 240 -22.50 3.35 1.31
CA LEU A 240 -22.45 2.00 1.85
C LEU A 240 -22.06 1.98 3.33
N LEU A 241 -21.14 2.85 3.78
CA LEU A 241 -20.80 3.02 5.20
C LEU A 241 -21.96 3.53 6.06
N LEU A 242 -22.75 4.49 5.56
CA LEU A 242 -23.92 5.04 6.24
C LEU A 242 -25.03 3.99 6.41
N GLU A 243 -25.21 3.14 5.41
CA GLU A 243 -26.25 2.09 5.38
C GLU A 243 -25.81 0.80 6.10
N ALA A 244 -24.49 0.58 6.25
CA ALA A 244 -23.94 -0.64 6.83
C ALA A 244 -24.33 -0.82 8.30
N ARG A 245 -24.58 -2.06 8.68
CA ARG A 245 -24.87 -2.49 10.06
C ARG A 245 -23.93 -3.61 10.44
N ASP A 246 -23.55 -3.66 11.71
CA ASP A 246 -22.83 -4.81 12.24
C ASP A 246 -23.73 -6.05 12.18
N PRO A 247 -23.34 -7.13 11.49
CA PRO A 247 -24.17 -8.32 11.37
C PRO A 247 -24.45 -9.05 12.69
N GLU A 248 -23.64 -8.79 13.73
CA GLU A 248 -23.84 -9.40 15.04
C GLU A 248 -24.75 -8.56 15.97
N THR A 249 -24.64 -7.22 15.91
CA THR A 249 -25.36 -6.34 16.86
C THR A 249 -26.48 -5.53 16.21
N GLY A 250 -26.51 -5.45 14.87
CA GLY A 250 -27.43 -4.57 14.13
C GLY A 250 -27.09 -3.08 14.20
N GLU A 251 -26.05 -2.70 14.95
CA GLU A 251 -25.66 -1.30 15.14
C GLU A 251 -25.03 -0.67 13.90
N ALA A 252 -25.40 0.58 13.63
CA ALA A 252 -24.78 1.41 12.62
C ALA A 252 -23.49 2.05 13.12
N LEU A 253 -22.70 2.57 12.17
CA LEU A 253 -21.66 3.55 12.48
C LEU A 253 -22.27 4.92 12.76
N ASP A 254 -21.79 5.63 13.78
CA ASP A 254 -22.09 7.04 13.93
C ASP A 254 -21.36 7.88 12.87
N ARG A 255 -21.75 9.15 12.72
CA ARG A 255 -21.18 10.04 11.69
C ARG A 255 -19.65 10.19 11.81
N THR A 256 -19.11 10.28 13.03
CA THR A 256 -17.66 10.36 13.26
C THR A 256 -16.97 9.09 12.81
N ALA A 257 -17.55 7.94 13.08
CA ALA A 257 -17.03 6.66 12.63
C ALA A 257 -17.05 6.51 11.10
N VAL A 258 -18.14 6.92 10.44
CA VAL A 258 -18.23 6.94 8.97
C VAL A 258 -17.14 7.84 8.39
N ARG A 259 -16.95 9.04 8.92
CA ARG A 259 -15.87 9.95 8.51
C ARG A 259 -14.49 9.32 8.65
N ASN A 260 -14.23 8.72 9.82
CA ASN A 260 -12.94 8.09 10.12
C ASN A 260 -12.66 6.90 9.18
N GLU A 261 -13.65 6.05 8.90
CA GLU A 261 -13.49 4.94 7.97
C GLU A 261 -13.36 5.41 6.51
N ALA A 262 -14.07 6.46 6.10
CA ALA A 262 -13.89 7.08 4.78
C ALA A 262 -12.47 7.65 4.61
N ALA A 263 -11.93 8.29 5.66
CA ALA A 263 -10.54 8.73 5.68
C ALA A 263 -9.54 7.56 5.58
N VAL A 264 -9.81 6.42 6.24
CA VAL A 264 -9.02 5.18 6.10
C VAL A 264 -9.06 4.68 4.66
N MET A 265 -10.25 4.58 4.04
CA MET A 265 -10.40 4.09 2.67
C MET A 265 -9.64 4.95 1.67
N PHE A 266 -9.77 6.26 1.78
CA PHE A 266 -9.02 7.21 0.93
C PHE A 266 -7.50 7.05 1.11
N MET A 267 -7.03 7.11 2.36
CA MET A 267 -5.60 7.01 2.68
C MET A 267 -4.99 5.69 2.18
N ALA A 268 -5.68 4.58 2.44
CA ALA A 268 -5.19 3.25 2.12
C ALA A 268 -5.27 2.91 0.62
N GLY A 269 -6.29 3.44 -0.09
CA GLY A 269 -6.53 3.14 -1.51
C GLY A 269 -5.68 3.95 -2.47
N HIS A 270 -5.11 5.08 -2.04
CA HIS A 270 -4.39 6.00 -2.92
C HIS A 270 -2.90 5.62 -3.09
N GLU A 271 -2.11 5.72 -2.03
CA GLU A 271 -0.63 5.76 -2.13
C GLU A 271 -0.01 4.41 -2.48
N GLY A 272 -0.57 3.32 -1.94
CA GLY A 272 -0.05 1.98 -2.15
C GLY A 272 -0.08 1.58 -3.62
N THR A 273 -1.23 1.73 -4.27
CA THR A 273 -1.42 1.42 -5.70
C THR A 273 -0.60 2.36 -6.60
N ALA A 274 -0.56 3.66 -6.28
CA ALA A 274 0.23 4.66 -7.01
C ALA A 274 1.71 4.28 -7.09
N ASN A 275 2.31 4.00 -5.93
CA ASN A 275 3.73 3.64 -5.85
C ASN A 275 4.02 2.32 -6.59
N SER A 276 3.12 1.33 -6.46
CA SER A 276 3.27 0.04 -7.12
C SER A 276 3.18 0.16 -8.64
N LEU A 277 2.24 0.96 -9.16
CA LEU A 277 2.15 1.25 -10.60
C LEU A 277 3.37 2.02 -11.11
N ALA A 278 3.86 3.01 -10.36
CA ALA A 278 5.07 3.75 -10.72
C ALA A 278 6.30 2.81 -10.81
N TRP A 279 6.44 1.90 -9.84
CA TRP A 279 7.47 0.85 -9.89
C TRP A 279 7.28 -0.11 -11.07
N THR A 280 6.04 -0.46 -11.39
CA THR A 280 5.73 -1.33 -12.55
C THR A 280 6.18 -0.67 -13.85
N TRP A 281 5.87 0.61 -14.05
CA TRP A 281 6.35 1.36 -15.22
C TRP A 281 7.87 1.43 -15.31
N TYR A 282 8.54 1.68 -14.18
CA TYR A 282 9.99 1.66 -14.14
C TYR A 282 10.55 0.29 -14.55
N LEU A 283 10.05 -0.79 -13.97
CA LEU A 283 10.52 -2.15 -14.24
C LEU A 283 10.31 -2.54 -15.70
N LEU A 284 9.15 -2.24 -16.27
CA LEU A 284 8.86 -2.49 -17.69
C LEU A 284 9.80 -1.69 -18.61
N SER A 285 10.10 -0.43 -18.28
CA SER A 285 11.02 0.39 -19.08
C SER A 285 12.45 -0.16 -19.14
N GLN A 286 12.82 -1.03 -18.20
CA GLN A 286 14.15 -1.66 -18.11
C GLN A 286 14.15 -3.13 -18.56
N ALA A 287 12.98 -3.70 -18.88
CA ALA A 287 12.82 -5.10 -19.26
C ALA A 287 12.01 -5.22 -20.57
N PRO A 288 12.66 -4.95 -21.74
CA PRO A 288 11.98 -4.91 -23.04
C PRO A 288 11.23 -6.20 -23.40
N ASP A 289 11.78 -7.36 -23.04
CA ASP A 289 11.14 -8.66 -23.30
C ASP A 289 9.83 -8.81 -22.51
N ALA A 290 9.81 -8.38 -21.23
CA ALA A 290 8.62 -8.38 -20.40
C ALA A 290 7.59 -7.37 -20.92
N GLU A 291 8.03 -6.19 -21.35
CA GLU A 291 7.17 -5.18 -21.95
C GLU A 291 6.54 -5.69 -23.24
N ALA A 292 7.32 -6.30 -24.14
CA ALA A 292 6.82 -6.86 -25.40
C ALA A 292 5.77 -7.96 -25.15
N ARG A 293 6.01 -8.83 -24.17
CA ARG A 293 5.07 -9.89 -23.79
C ARG A 293 3.78 -9.33 -23.20
N LEU A 294 3.87 -8.31 -22.33
CA LEU A 294 2.70 -7.59 -21.82
C LEU A 294 1.87 -7.01 -22.95
N HIS A 295 2.51 -6.34 -23.89
CA HIS A 295 1.82 -5.76 -25.05
C HIS A 295 1.17 -6.81 -25.96
N ALA A 296 1.81 -7.97 -26.16
CA ALA A 296 1.22 -9.08 -26.92
C ALA A 296 -0.04 -9.64 -26.23
N GLU A 297 -0.02 -9.77 -24.89
CA GLU A 297 -1.20 -10.16 -24.13
C GLU A 297 -2.34 -9.15 -24.29
N LEU A 298 -2.04 -7.86 -24.15
CA LEU A 298 -3.06 -6.80 -24.27
C LEU A 298 -3.69 -6.78 -25.67
N ALA A 299 -2.88 -6.93 -26.73
CA ALA A 299 -3.38 -7.03 -28.10
C ALA A 299 -4.27 -8.26 -28.30
N GLY A 300 -3.86 -9.43 -27.78
CA GLY A 300 -4.62 -10.68 -27.92
C GLY A 300 -5.91 -10.73 -27.10
N VAL A 301 -5.91 -10.14 -25.90
CA VAL A 301 -7.07 -10.18 -24.99
C VAL A 301 -8.06 -9.06 -25.28
N LEU A 302 -7.57 -7.86 -25.56
CA LEU A 302 -8.38 -6.63 -25.64
C LEU A 302 -8.65 -6.19 -27.09
N GLY A 303 -7.73 -6.44 -28.03
CA GLY A 303 -7.92 -6.07 -29.44
C GLY A 303 -8.14 -4.56 -29.64
N GLY A 304 -7.56 -3.71 -28.79
CA GLY A 304 -7.71 -2.24 -28.83
C GLY A 304 -8.90 -1.66 -28.07
N ARG A 305 -9.86 -2.49 -27.59
CA ARG A 305 -10.96 -2.02 -26.76
C ARG A 305 -10.50 -1.75 -25.31
N LEU A 306 -11.26 -0.95 -24.58
CA LEU A 306 -11.04 -0.77 -23.15
C LEU A 306 -11.27 -2.10 -22.39
N PRO A 307 -10.46 -2.37 -21.34
CA PRO A 307 -10.67 -3.55 -20.50
C PRO A 307 -11.94 -3.41 -19.66
N THR A 308 -12.47 -4.55 -19.26
CA THR A 308 -13.57 -4.67 -18.29
C THR A 308 -13.13 -5.53 -17.12
N LEU A 309 -13.96 -5.60 -16.07
CA LEU A 309 -13.70 -6.51 -14.95
C LEU A 309 -13.54 -7.97 -15.37
N ASP A 310 -14.31 -8.41 -16.39
CA ASP A 310 -14.29 -9.78 -16.92
C ASP A 310 -12.98 -10.12 -17.65
N ASP A 311 -12.21 -9.12 -18.05
CA ASP A 311 -10.89 -9.33 -18.66
C ASP A 311 -9.78 -9.58 -17.62
N VAL A 312 -9.95 -9.13 -16.38
CA VAL A 312 -8.93 -9.23 -15.33
C VAL A 312 -8.39 -10.66 -15.15
N PRO A 313 -9.21 -11.72 -15.14
CA PRO A 313 -8.71 -13.09 -15.07
C PRO A 313 -7.91 -13.54 -16.29
N ARG A 314 -8.08 -12.89 -17.46
CA ARG A 314 -7.41 -13.19 -18.72
C ARG A 314 -6.09 -12.44 -18.90
N LEU A 315 -5.89 -11.37 -18.16
CA LEU A 315 -4.69 -10.53 -18.14
C LEU A 315 -3.64 -11.14 -17.20
N VAL A 316 -3.23 -12.37 -17.51
CA VAL A 316 -2.40 -13.22 -16.64
C VAL A 316 -0.98 -12.67 -16.51
N PHE A 317 -0.36 -12.25 -17.63
CA PHE A 317 0.98 -11.72 -17.61
C PHE A 317 1.03 -10.29 -17.05
N SER A 318 0.03 -9.47 -17.35
CA SER A 318 -0.15 -8.14 -16.73
C SER A 318 -0.20 -8.25 -15.20
N ARG A 319 -0.94 -9.24 -14.70
CA ARG A 319 -0.99 -9.56 -13.27
C ARG A 319 0.37 -10.00 -12.75
N ALA A 320 1.06 -10.92 -13.44
CA ALA A 320 2.37 -11.42 -13.03
C ALA A 320 3.43 -10.31 -12.95
N VAL A 321 3.43 -9.37 -13.88
CA VAL A 321 4.28 -8.16 -13.86
C VAL A 321 4.01 -7.32 -12.61
N PHE A 322 2.75 -7.07 -12.31
CA PHE A 322 2.38 -6.27 -11.14
C PHE A 322 2.70 -6.98 -9.81
N GLU A 323 2.47 -8.29 -9.71
CA GLU A 323 2.82 -9.08 -8.53
C GLU A 323 4.33 -9.13 -8.29
N GLU A 324 5.14 -9.23 -9.36
CA GLU A 324 6.59 -9.17 -9.24
C GLU A 324 7.07 -7.76 -8.84
N ALA A 325 6.41 -6.70 -9.30
CA ALA A 325 6.67 -5.35 -8.82
C ALA A 325 6.35 -5.21 -7.32
N LEU A 326 5.24 -5.77 -6.84
CA LEU A 326 4.88 -5.83 -5.42
C LEU A 326 5.88 -6.67 -4.59
N ARG A 327 6.45 -7.72 -5.17
CA ARG A 327 7.49 -8.51 -4.50
C ARG A 327 8.76 -7.69 -4.31
N LEU A 328 9.24 -7.08 -5.39
CA LEU A 328 10.48 -6.30 -5.37
C LEU A 328 10.31 -4.99 -4.60
N TYR A 329 9.19 -4.32 -4.74
CA TYR A 329 8.93 -3.02 -4.14
C TYR A 329 7.58 -3.00 -3.41
N PRO A 330 7.46 -3.77 -2.30
CA PRO A 330 6.22 -3.78 -1.52
C PRO A 330 5.93 -2.37 -1.00
N PRO A 331 4.76 -1.79 -1.28
CA PRO A 331 4.44 -0.42 -0.89
C PRO A 331 4.47 -0.23 0.63
N VAL A 332 4.15 -1.29 1.39
CA VAL A 332 4.24 -1.34 2.85
C VAL A 332 5.32 -2.35 3.25
N PRO A 333 6.60 -1.94 3.31
CA PRO A 333 7.72 -2.86 3.53
C PRO A 333 7.88 -3.31 4.99
N PHE A 334 7.05 -2.81 5.92
CA PHE A 334 7.07 -3.16 7.34
C PHE A 334 5.65 -3.40 7.87
N LEU A 335 5.40 -4.56 8.43
CA LEU A 335 4.14 -4.94 9.05
C LEU A 335 4.36 -5.11 10.55
N GLY A 336 4.23 -4.02 11.30
CA GLY A 336 4.53 -3.99 12.72
C GLY A 336 3.32 -4.28 13.62
N ARG A 337 3.59 -4.97 14.73
CA ARG A 337 2.66 -5.27 15.81
C ARG A 337 3.33 -5.01 17.16
N GLN A 338 2.50 -4.81 18.19
CA GLN A 338 2.95 -4.74 19.58
C GLN A 338 2.44 -5.96 20.34
N ALA A 339 3.31 -6.61 21.09
CA ALA A 339 2.93 -7.72 21.96
C ALA A 339 2.03 -7.20 23.09
N LEU A 340 0.84 -7.82 23.27
CA LEU A 340 -0.15 -7.48 24.29
C LEU A 340 0.11 -8.22 25.62
N ARG A 341 0.90 -9.28 25.57
CA ARG A 341 1.31 -10.12 26.68
C ARG A 341 2.62 -10.80 26.36
N ASP A 342 3.25 -11.41 27.36
CA ASP A 342 4.38 -12.30 27.14
C ASP A 342 3.96 -13.46 26.22
N GLU A 343 4.78 -13.72 25.22
CA GLU A 343 4.52 -14.78 24.26
C GLU A 343 5.85 -15.44 23.82
N THR A 344 5.78 -16.52 23.07
CA THR A 344 6.94 -17.21 22.53
C THR A 344 6.81 -17.39 21.03
N ILE A 345 7.86 -17.10 20.27
CA ILE A 345 7.98 -17.39 18.83
C ILE A 345 9.27 -18.17 18.62
N ARG A 346 9.19 -19.36 17.99
CA ARG A 346 10.36 -20.24 17.78
C ARG A 346 11.21 -20.41 19.05
N ASN A 347 10.59 -20.72 20.19
CA ASN A 347 11.25 -20.90 21.48
C ASN A 347 11.97 -19.64 22.03
N ARG A 348 11.75 -18.47 21.46
CA ARG A 348 12.22 -17.20 22.02
C ARG A 348 11.08 -16.47 22.71
N ARG A 349 11.29 -16.06 23.96
CA ARG A 349 10.36 -15.23 24.70
C ARG A 349 10.27 -13.85 24.07
N ILE A 350 9.05 -13.38 23.83
CA ILE A 350 8.69 -12.05 23.36
C ILE A 350 8.00 -11.35 24.54
N PRO A 351 8.68 -10.47 25.27
CA PRO A 351 8.08 -9.76 26.38
C PRO A 351 6.91 -8.86 25.94
N GLU A 352 5.93 -8.69 26.83
CA GLU A 352 4.85 -7.69 26.65
C GLU A 352 5.44 -6.33 26.27
N GLY A 353 4.76 -5.59 25.40
CA GLY A 353 5.17 -4.29 24.88
C GLY A 353 6.30 -4.33 23.85
N SER A 354 6.90 -5.49 23.55
CA SER A 354 7.87 -5.64 22.47
C SER A 354 7.23 -5.38 21.11
N LEU A 355 8.04 -4.96 20.14
CA LEU A 355 7.62 -4.90 18.73
C LEU A 355 7.92 -6.21 18.03
N LEU A 356 6.92 -6.71 17.32
CA LEU A 356 7.05 -7.82 16.39
C LEU A 356 6.79 -7.31 14.99
N VAL A 357 7.72 -7.55 14.07
CA VAL A 357 7.66 -7.01 12.71
C VAL A 357 7.88 -8.14 11.69
N VAL A 358 7.01 -8.21 10.71
CA VAL A 358 7.31 -8.87 9.44
C VAL A 358 7.78 -7.79 8.47
N VAL A 359 8.85 -8.07 7.75
CA VAL A 359 9.45 -7.13 6.80
C VAL A 359 9.31 -7.69 5.39
N PRO A 360 8.23 -7.38 4.63
CA PRO A 360 8.08 -7.81 3.24
C PRO A 360 9.30 -7.51 2.37
N TRP A 361 9.98 -6.38 2.59
CA TRP A 361 11.24 -6.06 1.91
C TRP A 361 12.32 -7.14 2.04
N LEU A 362 12.46 -7.76 3.21
CA LEU A 362 13.40 -8.87 3.45
C LEU A 362 12.81 -10.20 3.01
N LEU A 363 11.58 -10.50 3.42
CA LEU A 363 10.91 -11.78 3.18
C LEU A 363 10.77 -12.08 1.69
N HIS A 364 10.37 -11.06 0.89
CA HIS A 364 10.23 -11.17 -0.55
C HIS A 364 11.56 -11.22 -1.31
N ARG A 365 12.67 -11.01 -0.63
CA ARG A 365 14.05 -11.14 -1.15
C ARG A 365 14.87 -12.17 -0.39
N HIS A 366 14.23 -12.98 0.45
CA HIS A 366 14.92 -13.95 1.27
C HIS A 366 15.58 -15.02 0.40
N ARG A 367 16.89 -15.18 0.53
CA ARG A 367 17.73 -16.02 -0.37
C ARG A 367 17.37 -17.51 -0.35
N ARG A 368 16.78 -18.00 0.75
CA ARG A 368 16.34 -19.41 0.85
C ARG A 368 14.94 -19.63 0.26
N LEU A 369 14.17 -18.55 0.05
CA LEU A 369 12.78 -18.63 -0.45
C LEU A 369 12.65 -18.28 -1.92
N TRP A 370 13.60 -17.49 -2.45
CA TRP A 370 13.54 -16.97 -3.80
C TRP A 370 14.86 -17.22 -4.53
N GLU A 371 14.81 -17.91 -5.63
CA GLU A 371 15.91 -18.01 -6.57
C GLU A 371 16.11 -16.65 -7.25
N GLN A 372 17.35 -16.18 -7.40
CA GLN A 372 17.66 -14.86 -7.95
C GLN A 372 16.76 -13.74 -7.34
N PRO A 373 16.79 -13.55 -6.01
CA PRO A 373 15.79 -12.76 -5.28
C PRO A 373 15.72 -11.29 -5.68
N ASP A 374 16.80 -10.73 -6.20
CA ASP A 374 16.89 -9.33 -6.59
C ASP A 374 16.56 -9.07 -8.08
N HIS A 375 16.31 -10.11 -8.89
CA HIS A 375 15.99 -9.99 -10.31
C HIS A 375 14.49 -9.79 -10.52
N PHE A 376 14.15 -9.06 -11.58
CA PHE A 376 12.77 -8.89 -12.04
C PHE A 376 12.39 -10.04 -12.98
N ILE A 377 11.55 -10.96 -12.49
CA ILE A 377 11.15 -12.18 -13.19
C ILE A 377 9.64 -12.38 -13.02
N PRO A 378 8.80 -11.75 -13.85
CA PRO A 378 7.35 -11.88 -13.77
C PRO A 378 6.83 -13.33 -13.84
N GLU A 379 7.56 -14.21 -14.53
CA GLU A 379 7.22 -15.61 -14.71
C GLU A 379 7.01 -16.37 -13.40
N ARG A 380 7.57 -15.90 -12.31
CA ARG A 380 7.35 -16.46 -10.95
C ARG A 380 5.87 -16.48 -10.55
N PHE A 381 5.10 -15.54 -11.11
CA PHE A 381 3.70 -15.35 -10.76
C PHE A 381 2.72 -15.92 -11.79
N LEU A 382 3.22 -16.58 -12.83
CA LEU A 382 2.38 -17.30 -13.76
C LEU A 382 1.74 -18.52 -13.09
N PRO A 383 0.53 -18.93 -13.51
CA PRO A 383 -0.20 -20.05 -12.91
C PRO A 383 0.59 -21.36 -12.85
N GLU A 384 1.38 -21.66 -13.87
CA GLU A 384 2.24 -22.85 -13.94
C GLU A 384 3.32 -22.87 -12.86
N ASN A 385 3.72 -21.72 -12.33
CA ASN A 385 4.73 -21.58 -11.29
C ASN A 385 4.13 -21.33 -9.88
N ALA A 386 2.81 -21.34 -9.75
CA ALA A 386 2.14 -21.06 -8.47
C ALA A 386 2.51 -22.05 -7.36
N GLY A 387 2.70 -23.34 -7.70
CA GLY A 387 3.04 -24.39 -6.77
C GLY A 387 4.48 -24.36 -6.25
N SER A 388 5.38 -23.59 -6.86
CA SER A 388 6.79 -23.49 -6.46
C SER A 388 7.02 -22.52 -5.29
N ARG A 389 6.03 -21.72 -4.94
CA ARG A 389 6.14 -20.69 -3.89
C ARG A 389 5.66 -21.24 -2.55
N GLU A 390 6.50 -21.14 -1.54
CA GLU A 390 6.13 -21.50 -0.18
C GLU A 390 5.03 -20.54 0.32
N ARG A 391 3.99 -21.09 0.96
CA ARG A 391 2.91 -20.29 1.53
C ARG A 391 3.47 -19.29 2.55
N TYR A 392 3.02 -18.04 2.51
CA TYR A 392 3.48 -16.92 3.33
C TYR A 392 4.91 -16.40 3.02
N SER A 393 5.57 -16.87 1.97
CA SER A 393 6.80 -16.24 1.47
C SER A 393 6.52 -14.93 0.71
N TYR A 394 5.28 -14.74 0.23
CA TYR A 394 4.80 -13.56 -0.48
C TYR A 394 3.54 -13.00 0.18
N ILE A 395 3.64 -11.82 0.80
CA ILE A 395 2.58 -11.23 1.64
C ILE A 395 2.43 -9.70 1.44
N PRO A 396 2.29 -9.20 0.20
CA PRO A 396 2.24 -7.76 -0.06
C PRO A 396 1.03 -7.08 0.60
N PHE A 397 -0.02 -7.85 0.89
CA PHE A 397 -1.25 -7.42 1.54
C PHE A 397 -1.38 -7.87 3.00
N SER A 398 -0.27 -8.25 3.66
CA SER A 398 -0.28 -8.89 4.97
C SER A 398 -0.97 -10.27 4.96
N VAL A 399 -1.13 -10.88 6.14
CA VAL A 399 -1.81 -12.18 6.31
C VAL A 399 -2.59 -12.22 7.62
N GLY A 400 -3.41 -13.26 7.79
CA GLY A 400 -4.21 -13.49 8.99
C GLY A 400 -5.40 -12.55 9.09
N PRO A 401 -6.03 -12.42 10.26
CA PRO A 401 -7.25 -11.63 10.45
C PRO A 401 -7.10 -10.15 10.06
N ARG A 402 -5.88 -9.62 10.09
CA ARG A 402 -5.55 -8.25 9.70
C ARG A 402 -5.03 -8.11 8.25
N VAL A 403 -5.34 -9.08 7.39
CA VAL A 403 -5.06 -8.98 5.95
C VAL A 403 -5.74 -7.74 5.36
N CYS A 404 -5.15 -7.14 4.34
CA CYS A 404 -5.72 -5.96 3.67
C CYS A 404 -7.14 -6.25 3.14
N THR A 405 -8.11 -5.42 3.55
CA THR A 405 -9.50 -5.53 3.05
C THR A 405 -9.59 -5.14 1.58
N GLY A 406 -8.79 -4.17 1.15
CA GLY A 406 -8.78 -3.65 -0.21
C GLY A 406 -7.87 -4.41 -1.18
N ALA A 407 -7.38 -5.63 -0.83
CA ALA A 407 -6.46 -6.36 -1.71
C ALA A 407 -7.05 -6.63 -3.10
N ALA A 408 -8.31 -7.08 -3.17
CA ALA A 408 -9.00 -7.31 -4.44
C ALA A 408 -9.22 -6.00 -5.23
N PHE A 409 -9.59 -4.93 -4.53
CA PHE A 409 -9.76 -3.60 -5.13
C PHE A 409 -8.44 -3.12 -5.73
N GLY A 410 -7.35 -3.07 -4.96
CA GLY A 410 -6.06 -2.56 -5.43
C GLY A 410 -5.44 -3.40 -6.55
N MET A 411 -5.59 -4.74 -6.52
CA MET A 411 -5.14 -5.61 -7.60
C MET A 411 -5.94 -5.36 -8.90
N THR A 412 -7.26 -5.26 -8.80
CA THR A 412 -8.13 -4.99 -9.96
C THR A 412 -7.86 -3.61 -10.53
N GLU A 413 -7.77 -2.58 -9.68
CA GLU A 413 -7.40 -1.22 -10.06
C GLU A 413 -6.08 -1.20 -10.83
N ALA A 414 -5.04 -1.80 -10.28
CA ALA A 414 -3.72 -1.79 -10.88
C ALA A 414 -3.69 -2.50 -12.25
N ILE A 415 -4.36 -3.66 -12.37
CA ILE A 415 -4.40 -4.42 -13.63
C ILE A 415 -5.18 -3.65 -14.69
N LEU A 416 -6.36 -3.09 -14.35
CA LEU A 416 -7.17 -2.31 -15.28
C LEU A 416 -6.45 -1.03 -15.71
N CYS A 417 -5.81 -0.30 -14.78
CA CYS A 417 -5.02 0.89 -15.10
C CYS A 417 -3.82 0.56 -15.99
N LEU A 418 -3.03 -0.46 -15.64
CA LEU A 418 -1.89 -0.89 -16.44
C LEU A 418 -2.33 -1.30 -17.85
N ALA A 419 -3.37 -2.12 -17.97
CA ALA A 419 -3.89 -2.57 -19.25
C ALA A 419 -4.42 -1.41 -20.12
N THR A 420 -5.13 -0.45 -19.52
CA THR A 420 -5.68 0.70 -20.25
C THR A 420 -4.56 1.62 -20.78
N LEU A 421 -3.59 1.93 -19.92
CA LEU A 421 -2.50 2.84 -20.27
C LEU A 421 -1.53 2.18 -21.28
N ALA A 422 -1.10 0.93 -21.03
CA ALA A 422 -0.10 0.24 -21.82
C ALA A 422 -0.59 -0.18 -23.21
N GLN A 423 -1.88 -0.16 -23.50
CA GLN A 423 -2.36 -0.38 -24.88
C GLN A 423 -1.93 0.73 -25.82
N ARG A 424 -1.90 1.98 -25.36
CA ARG A 424 -1.70 3.18 -26.20
C ARG A 424 -0.31 3.80 -26.06
N THR A 425 0.35 3.55 -24.92
CA THR A 425 1.61 4.21 -24.59
C THR A 425 2.57 3.24 -23.92
N ARG A 426 3.84 3.57 -23.99
CA ARG A 426 4.93 3.01 -23.18
C ARG A 426 5.72 4.15 -22.57
N LEU A 427 6.37 3.87 -21.45
CA LEU A 427 7.20 4.85 -20.77
C LEU A 427 8.66 4.42 -20.81
N ARG A 428 9.55 5.37 -21.10
CA ARG A 428 11.00 5.18 -21.08
C ARG A 428 11.61 6.01 -19.97
N LEU A 429 12.53 5.45 -19.22
CA LEU A 429 13.25 6.22 -18.21
C LEU A 429 14.01 7.36 -18.89
N ALA A 430 13.88 8.58 -18.40
CA ALA A 430 14.59 9.73 -18.96
C ALA A 430 16.12 9.56 -18.80
N ALA A 431 16.87 10.00 -19.79
CA ALA A 431 18.33 9.90 -19.78
C ALA A 431 18.93 10.61 -18.54
N GLY A 432 19.84 9.91 -17.85
CA GLY A 432 20.47 10.42 -16.63
C GLY A 432 19.60 10.39 -15.37
N ALA A 433 18.36 9.91 -15.43
CA ALA A 433 17.52 9.76 -14.25
C ALA A 433 18.08 8.67 -13.32
N VAL A 434 18.20 9.01 -12.04
CA VAL A 434 18.62 8.08 -10.98
C VAL A 434 17.38 7.67 -10.19
N VAL A 435 17.12 6.37 -10.12
CA VAL A 435 16.00 5.79 -9.39
C VAL A 435 16.52 5.10 -8.13
N GLU A 436 16.12 5.61 -6.98
CA GLU A 436 16.50 5.06 -5.68
C GLU A 436 15.25 4.71 -4.87
N PRO A 437 15.11 3.45 -4.42
CA PRO A 437 14.00 3.10 -3.53
C PRO A 437 14.15 3.79 -2.18
N VAL A 438 13.20 4.66 -1.85
CA VAL A 438 13.16 5.41 -0.60
C VAL A 438 11.93 5.01 0.20
N CYS A 439 12.17 4.47 1.39
CA CYS A 439 11.10 4.10 2.31
C CYS A 439 11.01 5.10 3.48
N ARG A 440 9.80 5.62 3.64
CA ARG A 440 9.36 6.32 4.85
C ARG A 440 8.15 5.58 5.44
N LEU A 441 6.92 6.04 5.17
CA LEU A 441 5.70 5.28 5.45
C LEU A 441 5.48 4.21 4.38
N THR A 442 5.71 4.57 3.13
CA THR A 442 5.59 3.74 1.94
C THR A 442 6.91 3.73 1.17
N LEU A 443 7.08 2.74 0.30
CA LEU A 443 8.25 2.58 -0.55
C LEU A 443 8.02 3.23 -1.91
N ARG A 444 8.85 4.21 -2.27
CA ARG A 444 8.74 5.04 -3.47
C ARG A 444 10.00 4.97 -4.34
N PRO A 445 9.90 5.21 -5.67
CA PRO A 445 11.06 5.31 -6.57
C PRO A 445 11.78 6.69 -6.48
N GLY A 446 11.96 7.21 -5.26
CA GLY A 446 12.55 8.53 -5.04
C GLY A 446 11.53 9.63 -4.78
N LYS A 447 11.88 10.87 -5.12
CA LYS A 447 10.97 12.03 -5.04
C LYS A 447 10.13 12.18 -6.29
N THR A 448 10.67 11.83 -7.44
CA THR A 448 10.07 11.86 -8.77
C THR A 448 10.51 10.62 -9.53
N LEU A 449 9.78 10.25 -10.57
CA LEU A 449 10.16 9.23 -11.54
C LEU A 449 10.06 9.83 -12.95
N PRO A 450 11.10 10.54 -13.42
CA PRO A 450 11.07 11.19 -14.73
C PRO A 450 11.13 10.16 -15.85
N MET A 451 10.09 10.13 -16.66
CA MET A 451 9.96 9.24 -17.81
C MET A 451 9.53 10.00 -19.05
N LEU A 452 9.72 9.40 -20.20
CA LEU A 452 9.34 9.90 -21.51
C LEU A 452 8.18 9.04 -22.03
N VAL A 453 7.13 9.69 -22.52
CA VAL A 453 5.99 9.02 -23.16
C VAL A 453 6.35 8.68 -24.60
N GLU A 454 6.12 7.45 -25.02
CA GLU A 454 6.14 7.01 -26.41
C GLU A 454 4.77 6.43 -26.76
N ARG A 455 4.23 6.83 -27.91
CA ARG A 455 2.99 6.25 -28.42
C ARG A 455 3.22 4.84 -28.92
N ARG A 456 2.19 4.04 -28.85
CA ARG A 456 2.12 2.75 -29.54
C ARG A 456 1.17 2.87 -30.72
N GLU A 457 1.59 2.36 -31.86
CA GLU A 457 0.75 2.19 -33.05
C GLU A 457 -0.24 1.04 -32.87
#